data_677a8f2e04deadc2b5aa081250337263
#
_entry.id   677a8f2e04deadc2b5aa081250337263
#
_cell.length_a   1.000
_cell.length_b   1.000
_cell.length_c   1.000
_cell.angle_alpha   90.00
_cell.angle_beta   90.00
_cell.angle_gamma   90.00
#
_symmetry.space_group_name_H-M   'P 1'
#
loop_
_entity.id
_entity.type
_entity.pdbx_description
1 polymer ?
#
loop_
_entity_poly.entity_id
_entity_poly.type
_entity_poly.pdbx_seq_one_letter_code
_entity_poly.pdbx_strand_id
1 'polypeptide(L)'
;MTLDRPRKLKRTRPAAAIPLHLVSLVCVILPVAGCRKSDFPQYPADYREYAYVTNGGSGTVTVIDAVNVRVDREIAVGQNPVALAASPVRNEIYVVNSGTPAANGSLSLIDAEHNSVAATIPLHRQPVSIDLDSAGNTAYIAEQGSNFISVVDLKLRRVFAQIGAGERPDAARISPDGTTLVVSNGGGNSVTLIDPVSRKVRSVFEGCPGAADPVIMPDSSKVFVPCAAGHQVMVIALARPASKPALPDRLEAMMDVGRAPVHLALKPDSGELFVSNSLSNSISEVVTGTNDVGGAYMMGDHPIRGVVSSDNTLLYVANLSSQYVTVYSIDDGKRVGSVHVGDGPTALSFSANGFLIFVVDSRSADVAVVRAATRSLFTLIPTGRNPNAIVNKAFRVQ
;
A
#
# COMPACT_ATOMS: atom_id res chain seq x y z
N MET A 1 -17.70 48.82 70.53
CA MET A 1 -18.92 49.26 71.22
C MET A 1 -19.88 48.14 71.11
N THR A 2 -20.04 47.46 72.21
CA THR A 2 -21.19 46.85 72.91
C THR A 2 -21.90 45.73 72.21
N LEU A 3 -21.65 44.46 72.64
CA LEU A 3 -22.35 43.69 73.65
C LEU A 3 -23.85 43.53 73.33
N ASP A 4 -24.50 42.38 73.31
CA ASP A 4 -24.68 41.48 74.44
C ASP A 4 -25.34 40.13 74.00
N ARG A 5 -25.12 39.11 74.79
CA ARG A 5 -25.68 37.76 74.88
C ARG A 5 -27.02 37.79 75.65
N PRO A 6 -27.64 36.68 76.03
CA PRO A 6 -28.15 35.40 75.49
C PRO A 6 -29.57 35.09 76.06
N ARG A 7 -30.16 33.84 75.69
CA ARG A 7 -31.00 33.03 76.63
C ARG A 7 -31.72 31.90 75.92
N LYS A 8 -31.48 30.77 76.24
CA LYS A 8 -31.90 29.69 77.18
C LYS A 8 -32.98 28.78 76.68
N LEU A 9 -32.62 27.52 76.72
CA LEU A 9 -33.32 26.24 76.91
C LEU A 9 -34.86 26.27 77.21
N LYS A 10 -35.54 25.30 76.56
CA LYS A 10 -36.47 24.40 77.29
C LYS A 10 -36.49 23.01 76.67
N ARG A 11 -36.27 22.00 77.53
CA ARG A 11 -36.52 20.57 77.35
C ARG A 11 -37.97 20.25 77.35
N THR A 12 -38.41 19.23 76.55
CA THR A 12 -39.32 18.13 77.09
C THR A 12 -39.28 16.94 76.12
N ARG A 13 -39.15 15.78 76.68
CA ARG A 13 -39.28 14.41 76.14
C ARG A 13 -40.76 14.03 76.29
N PRO A 14 -41.31 12.80 75.89
CA PRO A 14 -40.66 11.63 75.28
C PRO A 14 -41.51 10.90 74.19
N ALA A 15 -40.89 9.96 73.50
CA ALA A 15 -41.24 8.61 73.07
C ALA A 15 -42.55 8.29 72.37
N ALA A 16 -42.49 7.79 71.18
CA ALA A 16 -43.32 6.64 70.76
C ALA A 16 -42.51 5.80 69.74
N ALA A 17 -42.32 4.55 70.10
CA ALA A 17 -41.64 3.52 69.24
C ALA A 17 -42.57 3.09 68.14
N ILE A 18 -42.08 3.02 66.89
CA ILE A 18 -42.75 2.40 65.75
C ILE A 18 -41.86 1.26 65.23
N PRO A 19 -42.37 0.06 64.99
CA PRO A 19 -41.59 -1.14 64.69
C PRO A 19 -40.94 -1.08 63.33
N LEU A 20 -39.72 -1.54 63.31
CA LEU A 20 -38.86 -1.69 62.12
C LEU A 20 -39.36 -2.82 61.25
N HIS A 21 -40.10 -2.56 60.17
CA HIS A 21 -40.35 -3.53 59.13
C HIS A 21 -39.11 -3.58 58.20
N LEU A 22 -38.40 -4.71 58.26
CA LEU A 22 -37.28 -5.06 57.39
C LEU A 22 -37.84 -5.24 55.97
N VAL A 23 -37.72 -4.23 55.12
CA VAL A 23 -37.99 -4.38 53.68
C VAL A 23 -36.67 -4.90 53.07
N SER A 24 -36.64 -6.20 52.81
CA SER A 24 -35.56 -6.84 52.02
C SER A 24 -35.64 -6.34 50.58
N LEU A 25 -34.76 -5.38 50.23
CA LEU A 25 -34.58 -4.94 48.87
C LEU A 25 -33.81 -6.04 48.14
N VAL A 26 -34.48 -6.93 47.44
CA VAL A 26 -33.88 -7.88 46.50
C VAL A 26 -33.42 -7.09 45.30
N CYS A 27 -32.14 -6.70 45.28
CA CYS A 27 -31.46 -6.22 44.05
C CYS A 27 -31.40 -7.38 43.06
N VAL A 28 -32.36 -7.44 42.15
CA VAL A 28 -32.27 -8.25 40.95
C VAL A 28 -31.21 -7.60 40.07
N ILE A 29 -29.96 -8.08 40.16
CA ILE A 29 -28.92 -7.78 39.20
C ILE A 29 -29.27 -8.56 37.92
N LEU A 30 -30.01 -7.90 37.02
CA LEU A 30 -30.11 -8.37 35.65
C LEU A 30 -28.71 -8.24 35.02
N PRO A 31 -28.09 -9.36 34.58
CA PRO A 31 -26.88 -9.25 33.76
C PRO A 31 -27.35 -8.55 32.46
N VAL A 32 -27.00 -7.30 32.31
CA VAL A 32 -26.97 -6.65 30.98
C VAL A 32 -25.85 -7.31 30.20
N ALA A 33 -26.15 -8.50 29.68
CA ALA A 33 -25.36 -9.08 28.61
C ALA A 33 -25.57 -8.22 27.37
N GLY A 34 -24.99 -7.04 27.37
CA GLY A 34 -24.74 -6.25 26.18
C GLY A 34 -23.73 -7.02 25.36
N CYS A 35 -24.18 -7.97 24.55
CA CYS A 35 -23.42 -8.39 23.39
C CYS A 35 -23.21 -7.14 22.52
N ARG A 36 -22.17 -6.36 22.77
CA ARG A 36 -21.57 -5.53 21.73
C ARG A 36 -21.16 -6.51 20.65
N LYS A 37 -21.98 -6.64 19.60
CA LYS A 37 -21.49 -7.24 18.35
C LYS A 37 -20.19 -6.52 18.08
N SER A 38 -19.07 -7.24 18.05
CA SER A 38 -17.81 -6.65 17.62
C SER A 38 -18.05 -6.21 16.17
N ASP A 39 -17.77 -4.95 15.85
CA ASP A 39 -17.88 -4.44 14.47
C ASP A 39 -16.83 -5.09 13.54
N PHE A 40 -15.99 -5.97 14.09
CA PHE A 40 -14.97 -6.69 13.34
C PHE A 40 -15.55 -7.94 12.66
N PRO A 41 -15.12 -8.21 11.42
CA PRO A 41 -15.48 -9.42 10.69
C PRO A 41 -15.13 -10.68 11.48
N GLN A 42 -15.98 -11.69 11.40
CA GLN A 42 -15.68 -13.01 11.95
C GLN A 42 -14.96 -13.82 10.88
N TYR A 43 -13.80 -14.36 11.22
CA TYR A 43 -12.99 -15.16 10.33
C TYR A 43 -13.04 -16.64 10.72
N PRO A 44 -12.96 -17.58 9.73
CA PRO A 44 -12.78 -19.00 10.03
C PRO A 44 -11.49 -19.24 10.82
N ALA A 45 -11.47 -20.32 11.62
CA ALA A 45 -10.31 -20.62 12.48
C ALA A 45 -9.01 -20.90 11.70
N ASP A 46 -9.14 -21.38 10.47
CA ASP A 46 -8.05 -21.66 9.54
C ASP A 46 -7.61 -20.45 8.71
N TYR A 47 -8.34 -19.34 8.77
CA TYR A 47 -7.99 -18.12 8.04
C TYR A 47 -6.84 -17.37 8.69
N ARG A 48 -5.90 -16.95 7.85
CA ARG A 48 -4.78 -16.08 8.23
C ARG A 48 -4.69 -14.93 7.23
N GLU A 49 -4.45 -13.76 7.76
CA GLU A 49 -4.10 -12.59 6.95
C GLU A 49 -3.02 -11.81 7.66
N TYR A 50 -1.92 -11.55 6.95
CA TYR A 50 -0.81 -10.77 7.45
C TYR A 50 -0.52 -9.59 6.51
N ALA A 51 -0.21 -8.44 7.11
CA ALA A 51 0.41 -7.32 6.42
C ALA A 51 1.91 -7.34 6.70
N TYR A 52 2.71 -7.34 5.64
CA TYR A 52 4.17 -7.33 5.68
C TYR A 52 4.68 -5.95 5.35
N VAL A 53 5.45 -5.35 6.25
CA VAL A 53 5.95 -3.98 6.15
C VAL A 53 7.47 -3.98 6.15
N THR A 54 8.08 -3.47 5.09
CA THR A 54 9.54 -3.35 5.00
C THR A 54 10.05 -2.17 5.83
N ASN A 55 11.08 -2.40 6.64
CA ASN A 55 11.71 -1.41 7.50
C ASN A 55 13.14 -1.14 6.98
N GLY A 56 13.27 -0.17 6.05
CA GLY A 56 14.53 0.11 5.38
C GLY A 56 15.68 0.45 6.32
N GLY A 57 15.40 1.20 7.39
CA GLY A 57 16.41 1.60 8.37
C GLY A 57 16.80 0.53 9.40
N SER A 58 16.06 -0.59 9.46
CA SER A 58 16.32 -1.70 10.40
C SER A 58 16.80 -2.98 9.72
N GLY A 59 16.63 -3.12 8.40
CA GLY A 59 16.91 -4.37 7.68
C GLY A 59 15.95 -5.50 8.08
N THR A 60 14.70 -5.15 8.36
CA THR A 60 13.68 -6.08 8.86
C THR A 60 12.37 -5.94 8.10
N VAL A 61 11.47 -6.89 8.29
CA VAL A 61 10.06 -6.86 7.91
C VAL A 61 9.23 -7.01 9.18
N THR A 62 8.35 -6.05 9.47
CA THR A 62 7.33 -6.21 10.51
C THR A 62 6.15 -6.95 9.92
N VAL A 63 5.74 -8.03 10.59
CA VAL A 63 4.55 -8.83 10.25
C VAL A 63 3.43 -8.45 11.19
N ILE A 64 2.33 -7.97 10.63
CA ILE A 64 1.12 -7.57 11.36
C ILE A 64 0.04 -8.62 11.10
N ASP A 65 -0.44 -9.26 12.15
CA ASP A 65 -1.65 -10.09 12.11
C ASP A 65 -2.86 -9.16 11.88
N ALA A 66 -3.40 -9.18 10.66
CA ALA A 66 -4.50 -8.30 10.25
C ALA A 66 -5.84 -8.72 10.87
N VAL A 67 -5.99 -10.00 11.27
CA VAL A 67 -7.19 -10.51 11.94
C VAL A 67 -7.30 -9.98 13.36
N ASN A 68 -6.17 -10.02 14.11
CA ASN A 68 -6.10 -9.61 15.51
C ASN A 68 -5.58 -8.18 15.70
N VAL A 69 -5.17 -7.51 14.63
CA VAL A 69 -4.65 -6.12 14.57
C VAL A 69 -3.51 -5.91 15.59
N ARG A 70 -2.46 -6.71 15.45
CA ARG A 70 -1.27 -6.67 16.33
C ARG A 70 -0.02 -7.11 15.59
N VAL A 71 1.13 -6.75 16.10
CA VAL A 71 2.40 -7.32 15.62
C VAL A 71 2.41 -8.83 15.91
N ASP A 72 2.66 -9.63 14.88
CA ASP A 72 2.98 -11.05 15.04
C ASP A 72 4.47 -11.21 15.36
N ARG A 73 5.34 -10.67 14.53
CA ARG A 73 6.78 -10.68 14.71
C ARG A 73 7.52 -9.69 13.84
N GLU A 74 8.81 -9.57 14.08
CA GLU A 74 9.76 -8.88 13.21
C GLU A 74 10.75 -9.89 12.63
N ILE A 75 10.93 -9.87 11.30
CA ILE A 75 11.78 -10.81 10.56
C ILE A 75 13.02 -10.07 10.06
N ALA A 76 14.21 -10.52 10.45
CA ALA A 76 15.44 -9.99 9.85
C ALA A 76 15.57 -10.45 8.40
N VAL A 77 15.83 -9.51 7.49
CA VAL A 77 16.04 -9.72 6.05
C VAL A 77 17.38 -9.12 5.62
N GLY A 78 17.56 -8.76 4.37
CA GLY A 78 18.78 -8.07 3.93
C GLY A 78 18.77 -6.57 4.29
N GLN A 79 19.86 -5.89 3.95
CA GLN A 79 20.02 -4.46 4.22
C GLN A 79 19.12 -3.62 3.33
N ASN A 80 18.51 -2.59 3.90
CA ASN A 80 17.65 -1.62 3.22
C ASN A 80 16.55 -2.29 2.37
N PRO A 81 15.59 -3.02 2.99
CA PRO A 81 14.43 -3.53 2.26
C PRO A 81 13.57 -2.37 1.77
N VAL A 82 13.21 -2.36 0.47
CA VAL A 82 12.58 -1.23 -0.21
C VAL A 82 11.31 -1.58 -0.96
N ALA A 83 11.14 -2.84 -1.34
CA ALA A 83 9.98 -3.31 -2.09
C ALA A 83 9.64 -4.74 -1.70
N LEU A 84 8.38 -5.12 -1.89
CA LEU A 84 7.94 -6.48 -1.65
C LEU A 84 6.75 -6.84 -2.54
N ALA A 85 6.60 -8.15 -2.76
CA ALA A 85 5.48 -8.72 -3.50
C ALA A 85 4.99 -10.00 -2.82
N ALA A 86 3.67 -10.20 -2.79
CA ALA A 86 3.07 -11.44 -2.34
C ALA A 86 2.87 -12.39 -3.52
N SER A 87 3.24 -13.65 -3.37
CA SER A 87 2.98 -14.65 -4.39
C SER A 87 1.47 -14.78 -4.66
N PRO A 88 1.02 -14.78 -5.93
CA PRO A 88 -0.38 -15.00 -6.24
C PRO A 88 -0.85 -16.44 -5.97
N VAL A 89 0.06 -17.40 -5.95
CA VAL A 89 -0.26 -18.84 -5.91
C VAL A 89 0.34 -19.60 -4.73
N ARG A 90 1.36 -19.04 -4.05
CA ARG A 90 2.01 -19.67 -2.88
C ARG A 90 1.88 -18.78 -1.65
N ASN A 91 2.06 -19.38 -0.46
CA ASN A 91 2.12 -18.64 0.79
C ASN A 91 3.54 -18.09 1.02
N GLU A 92 4.02 -17.29 0.06
CA GLU A 92 5.36 -16.68 0.06
C GLU A 92 5.29 -15.18 -0.17
N ILE A 93 6.19 -14.45 0.49
CA ILE A 93 6.44 -13.02 0.30
C ILE A 93 7.89 -12.85 -0.15
N TYR A 94 8.08 -12.01 -1.15
CA TYR A 94 9.39 -11.69 -1.72
C TYR A 94 9.78 -10.27 -1.35
N VAL A 95 10.93 -10.08 -0.72
CA VAL A 95 11.40 -8.80 -0.20
C VAL A 95 12.69 -8.40 -0.90
N VAL A 96 12.66 -7.29 -1.59
CA VAL A 96 13.83 -6.70 -2.25
C VAL A 96 14.63 -5.90 -1.25
N ASN A 97 15.84 -6.32 -1.00
CA ASN A 97 16.80 -5.63 -0.16
C ASN A 97 17.79 -4.89 -1.06
N SER A 98 17.73 -3.56 -1.06
CA SER A 98 18.54 -2.73 -1.96
C SER A 98 20.04 -2.74 -1.66
N GLY A 99 20.41 -3.23 -0.47
CA GLY A 99 21.79 -3.20 -0.01
C GLY A 99 22.25 -1.80 0.39
N THR A 100 23.54 -1.55 0.27
CA THR A 100 24.14 -0.24 0.48
C THR A 100 24.82 0.24 -0.82
N PRO A 101 25.23 1.51 -0.92
CA PRO A 101 25.99 1.96 -2.10
C PRO A 101 27.28 1.15 -2.37
N ALA A 102 27.85 0.51 -1.35
CA ALA A 102 29.07 -0.31 -1.44
C ALA A 102 28.80 -1.82 -1.52
N ALA A 103 27.56 -2.27 -1.27
CA ALA A 103 27.20 -3.69 -1.21
C ALA A 103 26.05 -4.02 -2.17
N ASN A 104 26.10 -5.22 -2.72
CA ASN A 104 25.03 -5.77 -3.55
C ASN A 104 23.75 -5.98 -2.72
N GLY A 105 22.61 -5.97 -3.40
CA GLY A 105 21.31 -6.30 -2.83
C GLY A 105 21.03 -7.79 -2.80
N SER A 106 19.83 -8.13 -2.36
CA SER A 106 19.34 -9.50 -2.33
C SER A 106 17.81 -9.55 -2.40
N LEU A 107 17.28 -10.73 -2.72
CA LEU A 107 15.87 -11.06 -2.59
C LEU A 107 15.69 -12.05 -1.43
N SER A 108 14.99 -11.66 -0.38
CA SER A 108 14.59 -12.56 0.70
C SER A 108 13.23 -13.16 0.40
N LEU A 109 13.09 -14.48 0.54
CA LEU A 109 11.84 -15.22 0.43
C LEU A 109 11.34 -15.54 1.84
N ILE A 110 10.17 -15.06 2.19
CA ILE A 110 9.51 -15.32 3.48
C ILE A 110 8.42 -16.36 3.24
N ASP A 111 8.45 -17.44 4.01
CA ASP A 111 7.33 -18.37 4.17
C ASP A 111 6.28 -17.71 5.05
N ALA A 112 5.09 -17.44 4.51
CA ALA A 112 4.02 -16.76 5.21
C ALA A 112 3.27 -17.64 6.22
N GLU A 113 3.39 -18.97 6.14
CA GLU A 113 2.79 -19.87 7.11
C GLU A 113 3.54 -19.85 8.44
N HIS A 114 4.88 -19.75 8.37
CA HIS A 114 5.77 -19.73 9.52
C HIS A 114 6.32 -18.34 9.85
N ASN A 115 6.08 -17.35 8.98
CA ASN A 115 6.65 -16.01 9.08
C ASN A 115 8.16 -16.03 9.33
N SER A 116 8.90 -16.71 8.45
CA SER A 116 10.34 -16.89 8.54
C SER A 116 11.00 -16.84 7.16
N VAL A 117 12.28 -16.43 7.10
CA VAL A 117 13.03 -16.43 5.84
C VAL A 117 13.32 -17.85 5.40
N ALA A 118 12.78 -18.25 4.26
CA ALA A 118 12.98 -19.58 3.67
C ALA A 118 14.22 -19.64 2.75
N ALA A 119 14.60 -18.50 2.15
CA ALA A 119 15.78 -18.39 1.29
C ALA A 119 16.19 -16.93 1.08
N THR A 120 17.45 -16.74 0.69
CA THR A 120 17.96 -15.43 0.23
C THR A 120 18.71 -15.65 -1.08
N ILE A 121 18.34 -14.88 -2.10
CA ILE A 121 18.93 -14.92 -3.43
C ILE A 121 19.78 -13.67 -3.61
N PRO A 122 21.08 -13.76 -3.93
CA PRO A 122 21.90 -12.59 -4.18
C PRO A 122 21.46 -11.89 -5.48
N LEU A 123 21.43 -10.56 -5.43
CA LEU A 123 21.18 -9.66 -6.56
C LEU A 123 22.40 -8.76 -6.76
N HIS A 124 22.34 -7.87 -7.76
CA HIS A 124 23.40 -6.89 -7.99
C HIS A 124 23.12 -5.58 -7.22
N ARG A 125 23.59 -4.47 -7.79
CA ARG A 125 23.58 -3.17 -7.10
C ARG A 125 22.22 -2.50 -7.16
N GLN A 126 21.73 -2.09 -5.99
CA GLN A 126 20.53 -1.27 -5.82
C GLN A 126 19.29 -1.83 -6.54
N PRO A 127 18.85 -3.07 -6.24
CA PRO A 127 17.53 -3.50 -6.65
C PRO A 127 16.48 -2.64 -5.94
N VAL A 128 15.44 -2.19 -6.66
CA VAL A 128 14.48 -1.19 -6.17
C VAL A 128 13.02 -1.60 -6.35
N SER A 129 12.71 -2.49 -7.28
CA SER A 129 11.34 -2.93 -7.52
C SER A 129 11.27 -4.41 -7.82
N ILE A 130 10.10 -5.00 -7.65
CA ILE A 130 9.78 -6.39 -7.98
C ILE A 130 8.39 -6.47 -8.57
N ASP A 131 8.24 -7.31 -9.58
CA ASP A 131 6.95 -7.77 -10.08
C ASP A 131 6.99 -9.27 -10.37
N LEU A 132 5.82 -9.92 -10.33
CA LEU A 132 5.70 -11.37 -10.49
C LEU A 132 4.82 -11.69 -11.70
N ASP A 133 5.17 -12.74 -12.43
CA ASP A 133 4.25 -13.29 -13.41
C ASP A 133 2.96 -13.82 -12.74
N SER A 134 1.87 -13.89 -13.47
CA SER A 134 0.57 -14.34 -12.96
C SER A 134 0.59 -15.78 -12.43
N ALA A 135 1.53 -16.61 -12.92
CA ALA A 135 1.75 -17.98 -12.45
C ALA A 135 2.59 -18.02 -11.15
N GLY A 136 3.15 -16.89 -10.71
CA GLY A 136 4.00 -16.78 -9.53
C GLY A 136 5.30 -17.59 -9.63
N ASN A 137 5.80 -17.85 -10.84
CA ASN A 137 7.02 -18.65 -11.06
C ASN A 137 8.25 -17.80 -11.31
N THR A 138 8.05 -16.59 -11.85
CA THR A 138 9.12 -15.68 -12.27
C THR A 138 8.96 -14.32 -11.58
N ALA A 139 10.06 -13.81 -11.04
CA ALA A 139 10.13 -12.43 -10.59
C ALA A 139 11.03 -11.59 -11.50
N TYR A 140 10.60 -10.37 -11.77
CA TYR A 140 11.35 -9.36 -12.51
C TYR A 140 11.76 -8.25 -11.53
N ILE A 141 13.05 -8.01 -11.39
CA ILE A 141 13.60 -7.08 -10.39
C ILE A 141 14.42 -6.03 -11.11
N ALA A 142 14.04 -4.76 -10.98
CA ALA A 142 14.81 -3.65 -11.50
C ALA A 142 16.01 -3.34 -10.58
N GLU A 143 17.19 -3.35 -11.15
CA GLU A 143 18.46 -3.10 -10.45
C GLU A 143 19.05 -1.76 -10.93
N GLN A 144 18.67 -0.71 -10.21
CA GLN A 144 18.96 0.67 -10.59
C GLN A 144 20.47 0.98 -10.68
N GLY A 145 21.28 0.37 -9.82
CA GLY A 145 22.73 0.56 -9.81
C GLY A 145 23.50 -0.28 -10.84
N SER A 146 22.80 -1.19 -11.54
CA SER A 146 23.42 -2.10 -12.53
C SER A 146 22.85 -1.94 -13.93
N ASN A 147 21.75 -1.18 -14.11
CA ASN A 147 21.04 -0.98 -15.37
C ASN A 147 20.51 -2.29 -15.98
N PHE A 148 20.12 -3.25 -15.14
CA PHE A 148 19.59 -4.55 -15.55
C PHE A 148 18.25 -4.83 -14.88
N ILE A 149 17.52 -5.75 -15.51
CA ILE A 149 16.42 -6.46 -14.88
C ILE A 149 16.88 -7.88 -14.60
N SER A 150 16.95 -8.25 -13.32
CA SER A 150 17.18 -9.63 -12.93
C SER A 150 15.88 -10.43 -13.05
N VAL A 151 15.98 -11.57 -13.74
CA VAL A 151 14.90 -12.53 -13.91
C VAL A 151 15.17 -13.72 -12.99
N VAL A 152 14.31 -13.90 -11.99
CA VAL A 152 14.48 -14.89 -10.93
C VAL A 152 13.47 -16.02 -11.11
N ASP A 153 13.98 -17.26 -11.17
CA ASP A 153 13.17 -18.46 -11.03
C ASP A 153 12.87 -18.67 -9.53
N LEU A 154 11.62 -18.49 -9.16
CA LEU A 154 11.17 -18.57 -7.77
C LEU A 154 11.06 -20.01 -7.25
N LYS A 155 10.88 -21.01 -8.12
CA LYS A 155 10.90 -22.43 -7.76
C LYS A 155 12.32 -22.92 -7.50
N LEU A 156 13.25 -22.57 -8.39
CA LEU A 156 14.67 -22.93 -8.26
C LEU A 156 15.44 -21.98 -7.33
N ARG A 157 14.80 -20.86 -6.92
CA ARG A 157 15.36 -19.85 -6.02
C ARG A 157 16.70 -19.29 -6.51
N ARG A 158 16.76 -18.90 -7.78
CA ARG A 158 18.00 -18.39 -8.40
C ARG A 158 17.71 -17.37 -9.50
N VAL A 159 18.62 -16.44 -9.70
CA VAL A 159 18.67 -15.62 -10.91
C VAL A 159 19.05 -16.51 -12.07
N PHE A 160 18.24 -16.56 -13.13
CA PHE A 160 18.53 -17.40 -14.30
C PHE A 160 18.82 -16.56 -15.55
N ALA A 161 18.49 -15.26 -15.54
CA ALA A 161 18.79 -14.35 -16.62
C ALA A 161 18.92 -12.91 -16.11
N GLN A 162 19.59 -12.10 -16.93
CA GLN A 162 19.66 -10.65 -16.79
C GLN A 162 19.33 -10.03 -18.13
N ILE A 163 18.54 -8.98 -18.14
CA ILE A 163 18.13 -8.27 -19.34
C ILE A 163 18.61 -6.83 -19.19
N GLY A 164 19.37 -6.35 -20.17
CA GLY A 164 19.78 -4.95 -20.20
C GLY A 164 18.58 -4.03 -20.31
N ALA A 165 18.52 -3.00 -19.47
CA ALA A 165 17.52 -1.95 -19.48
C ALA A 165 18.18 -0.61 -19.85
N GLY A 166 17.41 0.47 -19.86
CA GLY A 166 17.95 1.82 -19.93
C GLY A 166 18.62 2.25 -18.63
N GLU A 167 19.01 3.49 -18.55
CA GLU A 167 19.74 4.04 -17.41
C GLU A 167 18.85 4.14 -16.17
N ARG A 168 19.32 3.59 -15.03
CA ARG A 168 18.68 3.63 -13.73
C ARG A 168 17.20 3.20 -13.79
N PRO A 169 16.92 1.91 -14.11
CA PRO A 169 15.54 1.42 -14.13
C PRO A 169 14.91 1.57 -12.75
N ASP A 170 13.72 2.19 -12.71
CA ASP A 170 12.95 2.45 -11.49
C ASP A 170 11.98 1.31 -11.20
N ALA A 171 11.31 0.82 -12.24
CA ALA A 171 10.39 -0.31 -12.12
C ALA A 171 10.43 -1.21 -13.36
N ALA A 172 10.10 -2.48 -13.14
CA ALA A 172 9.83 -3.47 -14.18
C ALA A 172 8.48 -4.11 -13.87
N ARG A 173 7.53 -4.04 -14.82
CA ARG A 173 6.19 -4.61 -14.67
C ARG A 173 5.89 -5.56 -15.83
N ILE A 174 5.47 -6.78 -15.49
CA ILE A 174 5.03 -7.75 -16.49
C ILE A 174 3.55 -7.55 -16.81
N SER A 175 3.20 -7.56 -18.10
CA SER A 175 1.77 -7.50 -18.51
C SER A 175 1.00 -8.73 -18.00
N PRO A 176 -0.29 -8.60 -17.67
CA PRO A 176 -1.11 -9.69 -17.17
C PRO A 176 -1.11 -10.93 -18.07
N ASP A 177 -1.01 -10.76 -19.39
CA ASP A 177 -0.91 -11.84 -20.37
C ASP A 177 0.50 -12.44 -20.50
N GLY A 178 1.49 -11.88 -19.78
CA GLY A 178 2.88 -12.35 -19.78
C GLY A 178 3.65 -12.08 -21.08
N THR A 179 3.15 -11.23 -21.99
CA THR A 179 3.79 -11.01 -23.31
C THR A 179 4.72 -9.81 -23.37
N THR A 180 4.63 -8.90 -22.40
CA THR A 180 5.39 -7.65 -22.40
C THR A 180 5.91 -7.33 -21.00
N LEU A 181 7.22 -7.16 -20.87
CA LEU A 181 7.84 -6.58 -19.68
C LEU A 181 8.10 -5.09 -19.97
N VAL A 182 7.46 -4.22 -19.19
CA VAL A 182 7.59 -2.76 -19.28
C VAL A 182 8.61 -2.32 -18.24
N VAL A 183 9.62 -1.56 -18.67
CA VAL A 183 10.67 -1.02 -17.79
C VAL A 183 10.68 0.49 -17.90
N SER A 184 10.44 1.17 -16.77
CA SER A 184 10.64 2.61 -16.65
C SER A 184 12.10 2.91 -16.29
N ASN A 185 12.78 3.72 -17.11
CA ASN A 185 14.18 4.08 -16.91
C ASN A 185 14.28 5.51 -16.40
N GLY A 186 14.18 5.67 -15.07
CA GLY A 186 14.11 6.99 -14.42
C GLY A 186 15.30 7.90 -14.70
N GLY A 187 16.52 7.32 -14.87
CA GLY A 187 17.72 8.07 -15.25
C GLY A 187 17.86 8.31 -16.75
N GLY A 188 17.32 7.41 -17.58
CA GLY A 188 17.43 7.45 -19.03
C GLY A 188 16.32 8.17 -19.76
N ASN A 189 15.34 8.75 -19.04
CA ASN A 189 14.19 9.46 -19.60
C ASN A 189 13.37 8.65 -20.63
N SER A 190 13.32 7.33 -20.48
CA SER A 190 12.72 6.43 -21.45
C SER A 190 11.93 5.29 -20.82
N VAL A 191 11.11 4.65 -21.64
CA VAL A 191 10.40 3.42 -21.30
C VAL A 191 10.81 2.34 -22.29
N THR A 192 11.30 1.20 -21.76
CA THR A 192 11.75 0.06 -22.58
C THR A 192 10.71 -1.04 -22.49
N LEU A 193 10.28 -1.55 -23.63
CA LEU A 193 9.44 -2.73 -23.76
C LEU A 193 10.26 -3.93 -24.18
N ILE A 194 10.13 -5.01 -23.43
CA ILE A 194 10.92 -6.22 -23.58
C ILE A 194 9.97 -7.40 -23.82
N ASP A 195 10.34 -8.28 -24.73
CA ASP A 195 9.74 -9.61 -24.86
C ASP A 195 10.32 -10.51 -23.76
N PRO A 196 9.54 -10.94 -22.76
CA PRO A 196 10.05 -11.69 -21.62
C PRO A 196 10.51 -13.12 -21.97
N VAL A 197 10.02 -13.69 -23.08
CA VAL A 197 10.38 -15.04 -23.53
C VAL A 197 11.74 -15.03 -24.22
N SER A 198 11.89 -14.18 -25.24
CA SER A 198 13.17 -14.01 -25.95
C SER A 198 14.19 -13.18 -25.16
N ARG A 199 13.72 -12.43 -24.16
CA ARG A 199 14.52 -11.51 -23.32
C ARG A 199 15.20 -10.40 -24.14
N LYS A 200 14.57 -9.98 -25.22
CA LYS A 200 15.07 -8.93 -26.12
C LYS A 200 14.22 -7.67 -25.99
N VAL A 201 14.91 -6.54 -26.07
CA VAL A 201 14.24 -5.24 -26.21
C VAL A 201 13.44 -5.26 -27.52
N ARG A 202 12.17 -4.92 -27.42
CA ARG A 202 11.23 -4.84 -28.55
C ARG A 202 11.07 -3.40 -29.04
N SER A 203 10.92 -2.47 -28.09
CA SER A 203 10.73 -1.05 -28.38
C SER A 203 11.29 -0.20 -27.25
N VAL A 204 11.72 1.03 -27.58
CA VAL A 204 12.11 2.05 -26.61
C VAL A 204 11.36 3.32 -26.94
N PHE A 205 10.72 3.93 -25.96
CA PHE A 205 10.00 5.18 -26.06
C PHE A 205 10.74 6.24 -25.22
N GLU A 206 11.27 7.24 -25.91
CA GLU A 206 11.95 8.39 -25.30
C GLU A 206 10.96 9.49 -24.93
N GLY A 207 11.40 10.45 -24.09
CA GLY A 207 10.61 11.62 -23.75
C GLY A 207 9.77 11.45 -22.47
N CYS A 208 10.14 10.51 -21.59
CA CYS A 208 9.54 10.37 -20.26
C CYS A 208 10.57 10.67 -19.15
N PRO A 209 10.95 11.94 -18.93
CA PRO A 209 11.95 12.29 -17.93
C PRO A 209 11.47 11.98 -16.53
N GLY A 210 12.30 11.23 -15.78
CA GLY A 210 11.94 10.73 -14.46
C GLY A 210 10.85 9.67 -14.53
N ALA A 211 10.92 8.75 -15.52
CA ALA A 211 9.96 7.63 -15.66
C ALA A 211 9.88 6.84 -14.36
N ALA A 212 8.69 6.78 -13.78
CA ALA A 212 8.39 6.11 -12.51
C ALA A 212 7.55 4.84 -12.72
N ASP A 213 7.01 4.28 -11.63
CA ASP A 213 6.32 2.99 -11.62
C ASP A 213 5.10 2.95 -12.57
N PRO A 214 5.11 2.12 -13.63
CA PRO A 214 4.05 2.06 -14.62
C PRO A 214 2.85 1.24 -14.15
N VAL A 215 1.68 1.54 -14.70
CA VAL A 215 0.47 0.74 -14.57
C VAL A 215 0.05 0.19 -15.93
N ILE A 216 -0.01 -1.13 -16.03
CA ILE A 216 -0.48 -1.84 -17.23
C ILE A 216 -1.96 -2.17 -17.05
N MET A 217 -2.76 -1.95 -18.11
CA MET A 217 -4.18 -2.31 -18.09
C MET A 217 -4.37 -3.83 -17.91
N PRO A 218 -5.42 -4.28 -17.18
CA PRO A 218 -5.67 -5.70 -16.94
C PRO A 218 -5.86 -6.52 -18.21
N ASP A 219 -6.32 -5.91 -19.31
CA ASP A 219 -6.45 -6.53 -20.63
C ASP A 219 -5.14 -6.52 -21.43
N SER A 220 -4.03 -6.06 -20.85
CA SER A 220 -2.72 -5.91 -21.48
C SER A 220 -2.72 -5.02 -22.74
N SER A 221 -3.71 -4.14 -22.90
CA SER A 221 -3.86 -3.30 -24.09
C SER A 221 -2.90 -2.13 -24.14
N LYS A 222 -2.64 -1.53 -22.99
CA LYS A 222 -1.80 -0.34 -22.89
C LYS A 222 -1.15 -0.22 -21.50
N VAL A 223 -0.14 0.63 -21.40
CA VAL A 223 0.53 1.01 -20.17
C VAL A 223 0.54 2.51 -20.02
N PHE A 224 0.36 2.97 -18.79
CA PHE A 224 0.50 4.35 -18.34
C PHE A 224 1.79 4.47 -17.55
N VAL A 225 2.64 5.45 -17.87
CA VAL A 225 3.92 5.67 -17.21
C VAL A 225 4.02 7.12 -16.73
N PRO A 226 4.15 7.38 -15.44
CA PRO A 226 4.34 8.74 -14.93
C PRO A 226 5.74 9.23 -15.30
N CYS A 227 5.82 10.42 -15.92
CA CYS A 227 7.04 11.10 -16.28
C CYS A 227 7.24 12.26 -15.29
N ALA A 228 7.79 11.96 -14.11
CA ALA A 228 7.75 12.87 -12.96
C ALA A 228 8.41 14.24 -13.22
N ALA A 229 9.55 14.27 -13.92
CA ALA A 229 10.22 15.51 -14.28
C ALA A 229 9.62 16.20 -15.52
N GLY A 230 8.83 15.46 -16.33
CA GLY A 230 8.11 16.00 -17.49
C GLY A 230 6.73 16.53 -17.16
N HIS A 231 6.20 16.24 -15.96
CA HIS A 231 4.84 16.61 -15.54
C HIS A 231 3.73 16.01 -16.41
N GLN A 232 4.00 14.85 -16.98
CA GLN A 232 3.14 14.16 -17.93
C GLN A 232 2.96 12.69 -17.54
N VAL A 233 1.96 12.05 -18.14
CA VAL A 233 1.83 10.60 -18.18
C VAL A 233 1.95 10.15 -19.62
N MET A 234 2.92 9.27 -19.89
CA MET A 234 3.09 8.63 -21.20
C MET A 234 2.15 7.45 -21.31
N VAL A 235 1.44 7.32 -22.42
CA VAL A 235 0.56 6.19 -22.72
C VAL A 235 1.11 5.44 -23.94
N ILE A 236 1.38 4.15 -23.76
CA ILE A 236 1.88 3.28 -24.83
C ILE A 236 0.88 2.15 -25.05
N ALA A 237 0.34 2.03 -26.25
CA ALA A 237 -0.40 0.86 -26.66
C ALA A 237 0.56 -0.30 -26.87
N LEU A 238 0.29 -1.43 -26.21
CA LEU A 238 1.13 -2.62 -26.27
C LEU A 238 0.84 -3.46 -27.52
N ALA A 239 1.87 -4.08 -28.07
CA ALA A 239 1.77 -4.90 -29.26
C ALA A 239 0.76 -6.04 -29.10
N ARG A 240 -0.03 -6.26 -30.13
CA ARG A 240 -0.98 -7.39 -30.24
C ARG A 240 -0.64 -8.24 -31.46
N PRO A 241 0.37 -9.12 -31.36
CA PRO A 241 0.83 -9.91 -32.52
C PRO A 241 -0.22 -10.90 -33.05
N ALA A 242 -1.14 -11.34 -32.19
CA ALA A 242 -2.24 -12.24 -32.57
C ALA A 242 -3.41 -11.54 -33.28
N SER A 243 -3.47 -10.20 -33.28
CA SER A 243 -4.49 -9.44 -33.97
C SER A 243 -4.31 -9.52 -35.53
N LYS A 244 -5.38 -9.27 -36.27
CA LYS A 244 -5.33 -9.24 -37.74
C LYS A 244 -5.84 -7.89 -38.25
N PRO A 245 -4.97 -6.97 -38.73
CA PRO A 245 -3.50 -7.11 -38.80
C PRO A 245 -2.84 -7.08 -37.40
N ALA A 246 -1.62 -7.60 -37.27
CA ALA A 246 -0.83 -7.49 -36.08
C ALA A 246 -0.52 -6.02 -35.75
N LEU A 247 -0.72 -5.62 -34.49
CA LEU A 247 -0.51 -4.26 -34.05
C LEU A 247 0.84 -4.17 -33.32
N PRO A 248 1.72 -3.22 -33.70
CA PRO A 248 2.98 -2.97 -32.99
C PRO A 248 2.75 -2.13 -31.72
N ASP A 249 3.79 -2.08 -30.88
CA ASP A 249 3.87 -1.07 -29.83
C ASP A 249 3.85 0.34 -30.44
N ARG A 250 3.11 1.28 -29.83
CA ARG A 250 3.07 2.66 -30.30
C ARG A 250 2.80 3.62 -29.14
N LEU A 251 3.42 4.79 -29.22
CA LEU A 251 3.03 5.92 -28.37
C LEU A 251 1.59 6.32 -28.73
N GLU A 252 0.72 6.34 -27.73
CA GLU A 252 -0.69 6.67 -27.91
C GLU A 252 -1.00 8.12 -27.49
N ALA A 253 -0.44 8.53 -26.35
CA ALA A 253 -0.61 9.88 -25.84
C ALA A 253 0.56 10.31 -24.92
N MET A 254 0.71 11.63 -24.80
CA MET A 254 1.43 12.31 -23.72
C MET A 254 0.43 13.23 -23.04
N MET A 255 0.02 12.89 -21.82
CA MET A 255 -1.02 13.64 -21.12
C MET A 255 -0.39 14.61 -20.13
N ASP A 256 -0.73 15.88 -20.22
CA ASP A 256 -0.33 16.89 -19.23
C ASP A 256 -1.14 16.69 -17.95
N VAL A 257 -0.44 16.57 -16.82
CA VAL A 257 -1.02 16.39 -15.48
C VAL A 257 -0.42 17.42 -14.51
N GLY A 258 -0.63 17.24 -13.21
CA GLY A 258 0.03 18.09 -12.22
C GLY A 258 1.54 17.87 -12.15
N ARG A 259 2.24 18.70 -11.36
CA ARG A 259 3.70 18.64 -11.24
C ARG A 259 4.17 17.43 -10.44
N ALA A 260 5.19 16.76 -10.97
CA ALA A 260 5.81 15.55 -10.44
C ALA A 260 4.79 14.44 -10.19
N PRO A 261 4.20 13.85 -11.25
CA PRO A 261 3.42 12.62 -11.15
C PRO A 261 4.33 11.48 -10.70
N VAL A 262 4.02 10.84 -9.56
CA VAL A 262 4.88 9.81 -8.94
C VAL A 262 4.19 8.48 -8.76
N HIS A 263 2.87 8.44 -8.81
CA HIS A 263 2.12 7.20 -8.62
C HIS A 263 0.79 7.23 -9.38
N LEU A 264 0.40 6.07 -9.84
CA LEU A 264 -0.85 5.82 -10.57
C LEU A 264 -1.71 4.82 -9.79
N ALA A 265 -2.93 5.18 -9.48
CA ALA A 265 -3.92 4.30 -8.85
C ALA A 265 -5.02 3.97 -9.86
N LEU A 266 -5.00 2.76 -10.41
CA LEU A 266 -6.04 2.30 -11.34
C LEU A 266 -7.27 1.88 -10.54
N LYS A 267 -8.45 2.32 -11.00
CA LYS A 267 -9.74 1.89 -10.48
C LYS A 267 -9.95 0.39 -10.77
N PRO A 268 -10.53 -0.40 -9.85
CA PRO A 268 -10.75 -1.84 -10.06
C PRO A 268 -11.51 -2.19 -11.35
N ASP A 269 -12.47 -1.37 -11.78
CA ASP A 269 -13.18 -1.54 -13.06
C ASP A 269 -12.37 -1.07 -14.28
N SER A 270 -11.19 -0.51 -14.05
CA SER A 270 -10.28 -0.03 -15.08
C SER A 270 -10.76 1.18 -15.90
N GLY A 271 -11.88 1.81 -15.55
CA GLY A 271 -12.42 2.96 -16.27
C GLY A 271 -11.63 4.24 -16.08
N GLU A 272 -11.02 4.41 -14.92
CA GLU A 272 -10.31 5.62 -14.52
C GLU A 272 -8.99 5.30 -13.82
N LEU A 273 -8.05 6.24 -13.93
CA LEU A 273 -6.73 6.22 -13.33
C LEU A 273 -6.48 7.54 -12.58
N PHE A 274 -6.04 7.47 -11.35
CA PHE A 274 -5.73 8.63 -10.52
C PHE A 274 -4.22 8.81 -10.40
N VAL A 275 -3.73 9.97 -10.82
CA VAL A 275 -2.32 10.34 -10.84
C VAL A 275 -2.00 11.17 -9.61
N SER A 276 -1.11 10.71 -8.73
CA SER A 276 -0.63 11.51 -7.60
C SER A 276 0.45 12.48 -8.07
N ASN A 277 0.16 13.78 -8.03
CA ASN A 277 1.05 14.87 -8.46
C ASN A 277 1.70 15.50 -7.23
N SER A 278 2.86 14.99 -6.86
CA SER A 278 3.51 15.28 -5.58
C SER A 278 3.83 16.76 -5.36
N LEU A 279 4.34 17.47 -6.38
CA LEU A 279 4.73 18.89 -6.26
C LEU A 279 3.61 19.88 -6.53
N SER A 280 2.44 19.46 -6.99
CA SER A 280 1.26 20.32 -7.09
C SER A 280 0.18 20.02 -6.06
N ASN A 281 0.47 19.10 -5.11
CA ASN A 281 -0.45 18.77 -4.02
C ASN A 281 -1.85 18.32 -4.51
N SER A 282 -1.90 17.63 -5.65
CA SER A 282 -3.15 17.28 -6.33
C SER A 282 -3.13 15.83 -6.83
N ILE A 283 -4.31 15.34 -7.16
CA ILE A 283 -4.47 14.21 -8.07
C ILE A 283 -5.02 14.71 -9.40
N SER A 284 -4.65 14.03 -10.50
CA SER A 284 -5.34 14.16 -11.79
C SER A 284 -6.12 12.87 -12.04
N GLU A 285 -7.35 13.03 -12.50
CA GLU A 285 -8.20 11.93 -12.94
C GLU A 285 -8.06 11.75 -14.44
N VAL A 286 -7.85 10.52 -14.87
CA VAL A 286 -7.64 10.17 -16.27
C VAL A 286 -8.65 9.10 -16.67
N VAL A 287 -9.39 9.35 -17.74
CA VAL A 287 -10.27 8.36 -18.37
C VAL A 287 -9.42 7.42 -19.21
N THR A 288 -9.31 6.16 -18.82
CA THR A 288 -8.38 5.22 -19.45
C THR A 288 -8.73 4.88 -20.89
N GLY A 289 -10.01 4.90 -21.25
CA GLY A 289 -10.49 4.56 -22.59
C GLY A 289 -10.14 5.60 -23.66
N THR A 290 -10.18 6.89 -23.31
CA THR A 290 -9.94 8.02 -24.23
C THR A 290 -8.59 8.69 -24.02
N ASN A 291 -7.92 8.42 -22.89
CA ASN A 291 -6.72 9.11 -22.42
C ASN A 291 -6.95 10.62 -22.13
N ASP A 292 -8.17 11.00 -21.78
CA ASP A 292 -8.49 12.38 -21.41
C ASP A 292 -8.23 12.61 -19.92
N VAL A 293 -7.70 13.78 -19.58
CA VAL A 293 -7.59 14.25 -18.21
C VAL A 293 -8.90 14.94 -17.84
N GLY A 294 -9.72 14.25 -17.02
CA GLY A 294 -11.06 14.71 -16.64
C GLY A 294 -11.06 15.85 -15.62
N GLY A 295 -10.08 15.85 -14.71
CA GLY A 295 -10.00 16.87 -13.66
C GLY A 295 -8.70 16.83 -12.86
N ALA A 296 -8.49 17.86 -12.06
CA ALA A 296 -7.42 17.92 -11.07
C ALA A 296 -7.97 18.40 -9.73
N TYR A 297 -7.67 17.65 -8.65
CA TYR A 297 -8.26 17.88 -7.34
C TYR A 297 -7.17 18.04 -6.28
N MET A 298 -7.31 19.05 -5.43
CA MET A 298 -6.36 19.31 -4.34
C MET A 298 -6.51 18.25 -3.24
N MET A 299 -5.39 17.68 -2.83
CA MET A 299 -5.32 16.66 -1.77
C MET A 299 -4.69 17.22 -0.49
N GLY A 300 -3.54 16.76 -0.11
CA GLY A 300 -2.71 17.24 0.99
C GLY A 300 -1.30 17.51 0.50
N ASP A 301 -0.37 17.74 1.42
CA ASP A 301 1.02 18.06 1.07
C ASP A 301 1.79 16.82 0.59
N HIS A 302 2.30 16.89 -0.63
CA HIS A 302 3.07 15.83 -1.30
C HIS A 302 2.30 14.49 -1.37
N PRO A 303 1.18 14.39 -2.11
CA PRO A 303 0.53 13.12 -2.38
C PRO A 303 1.47 12.20 -3.16
N ILE A 304 1.75 11.02 -2.62
CA ILE A 304 2.76 10.11 -3.20
C ILE A 304 2.19 8.74 -3.57
N ARG A 305 1.07 8.37 -3.00
CA ARG A 305 0.45 7.06 -3.28
C ARG A 305 -1.04 7.11 -3.04
N GLY A 306 -1.80 6.54 -3.98
CA GLY A 306 -3.24 6.34 -3.85
C GLY A 306 -3.61 4.86 -3.92
N VAL A 307 -4.71 4.48 -3.26
CA VAL A 307 -5.37 3.18 -3.43
C VAL A 307 -6.87 3.38 -3.54
N VAL A 308 -7.50 2.71 -4.51
CA VAL A 308 -8.95 2.77 -4.73
C VAL A 308 -9.62 1.62 -3.99
N SER A 309 -10.78 1.89 -3.37
CA SER A 309 -11.60 0.86 -2.74
C SER A 309 -12.15 -0.12 -3.77
N SER A 310 -12.36 -1.38 -3.35
CA SER A 310 -12.81 -2.47 -4.23
C SER A 310 -14.20 -2.25 -4.86
N ASP A 311 -15.00 -1.36 -4.29
CA ASP A 311 -16.31 -0.93 -4.79
C ASP A 311 -16.25 0.25 -5.77
N ASN A 312 -15.04 0.70 -6.15
CA ASN A 312 -14.77 1.83 -7.05
C ASN A 312 -15.20 3.22 -6.55
N THR A 313 -15.59 3.38 -5.29
CA THR A 313 -16.23 4.62 -4.81
C THR A 313 -15.27 5.61 -4.14
N LEU A 314 -14.21 5.13 -3.50
CA LEU A 314 -13.29 5.96 -2.72
C LEU A 314 -11.83 5.76 -3.13
N LEU A 315 -11.12 6.87 -3.22
CA LEU A 315 -9.65 6.91 -3.34
C LEU A 315 -9.06 7.43 -2.03
N TYR A 316 -8.12 6.68 -1.46
CA TYR A 316 -7.35 7.07 -0.29
C TYR A 316 -5.95 7.47 -0.74
N VAL A 317 -5.49 8.66 -0.37
CA VAL A 317 -4.21 9.23 -0.81
C VAL A 317 -3.32 9.54 0.37
N ALA A 318 -2.14 8.91 0.40
CA ALA A 318 -1.08 9.22 1.36
C ALA A 318 -0.36 10.52 0.99
N ASN A 319 -0.27 11.44 1.95
CA ASN A 319 0.37 12.74 1.77
C ASN A 319 1.64 12.80 2.62
N LEU A 320 2.79 12.59 2.01
CA LEU A 320 4.10 12.37 2.66
C LEU A 320 4.50 13.49 3.64
N SER A 321 4.17 14.73 3.34
CA SER A 321 4.54 15.88 4.16
C SER A 321 3.46 16.29 5.15
N SER A 322 2.59 15.36 5.51
CA SER A 322 1.52 15.57 6.49
C SER A 322 1.34 14.35 7.39
N GLN A 323 0.38 14.43 8.30
CA GLN A 323 -0.07 13.30 9.15
C GLN A 323 -1.48 12.86 8.75
N TYR A 324 -1.80 12.94 7.46
CA TYR A 324 -3.15 12.67 6.98
C TYR A 324 -3.15 11.83 5.71
N VAL A 325 -4.10 10.91 5.64
CA VAL A 325 -4.58 10.30 4.41
C VAL A 325 -5.83 11.06 3.98
N THR A 326 -5.83 11.59 2.76
CA THR A 326 -7.00 12.25 2.18
C THR A 326 -7.93 11.21 1.57
N VAL A 327 -9.23 11.39 1.75
CA VAL A 327 -10.27 10.55 1.16
C VAL A 327 -11.05 11.35 0.11
N TYR A 328 -11.06 10.84 -1.10
CA TYR A 328 -11.74 11.43 -2.25
C TYR A 328 -12.87 10.49 -2.69
N SER A 329 -14.08 11.04 -2.86
CA SER A 329 -15.22 10.34 -3.45
C SER A 329 -15.12 10.43 -4.97
N ILE A 330 -15.03 9.28 -5.62
CA ILE A 330 -14.89 9.19 -7.07
C ILE A 330 -16.21 9.62 -7.73
N ASP A 331 -17.32 9.09 -7.25
CA ASP A 331 -18.66 9.41 -7.82
C ASP A 331 -19.05 10.89 -7.65
N ASP A 332 -18.68 11.50 -6.53
CA ASP A 332 -18.99 12.92 -6.28
C ASP A 332 -17.95 13.90 -6.88
N GLY A 333 -16.81 13.41 -7.33
CA GLY A 333 -15.72 14.23 -7.83
C GLY A 333 -15.15 15.20 -6.80
N LYS A 334 -15.10 14.83 -5.51
CA LYS A 334 -14.65 15.73 -4.44
C LYS A 334 -13.99 15.04 -3.25
N ARG A 335 -13.18 15.80 -2.52
CA ARG A 335 -12.66 15.39 -1.22
C ARG A 335 -13.81 15.28 -0.21
N VAL A 336 -13.93 14.11 0.45
CA VAL A 336 -14.98 13.83 1.44
C VAL A 336 -14.45 13.73 2.86
N GLY A 337 -13.15 13.85 3.06
CA GLY A 337 -12.55 13.83 4.39
C GLY A 337 -11.04 13.61 4.38
N SER A 338 -10.52 13.46 5.57
CA SER A 338 -9.14 13.01 5.82
C SER A 338 -9.10 12.20 7.11
N VAL A 339 -8.16 11.27 7.19
CA VAL A 339 -7.92 10.46 8.38
C VAL A 339 -6.56 10.86 8.94
N HIS A 340 -6.52 11.21 10.21
CA HIS A 340 -5.27 11.48 10.92
C HIS A 340 -4.56 10.13 11.15
N VAL A 341 -3.28 10.06 10.75
CA VAL A 341 -2.40 8.88 10.84
C VAL A 341 -1.08 9.27 11.51
N GLY A 342 -0.03 8.47 11.39
CA GLY A 342 1.31 8.84 11.83
C GLY A 342 1.98 9.86 10.90
N ASP A 343 3.24 10.18 11.18
CA ASP A 343 4.00 11.15 10.36
C ASP A 343 4.64 10.49 9.15
N GLY A 344 4.47 11.13 8.00
CA GLY A 344 5.06 10.72 6.73
C GLY A 344 4.43 9.46 6.15
N PRO A 345 3.10 9.44 5.88
CA PRO A 345 2.47 8.31 5.23
C PRO A 345 3.04 8.09 3.81
N THR A 346 3.55 6.87 3.55
CA THR A 346 4.28 6.52 2.32
C THR A 346 3.61 5.44 1.50
N ALA A 347 2.93 4.51 2.13
CA ALA A 347 2.30 3.39 1.46
C ALA A 347 0.97 3.03 2.12
N LEU A 348 0.06 2.47 1.33
CA LEU A 348 -1.24 2.01 1.82
C LEU A 348 -1.55 0.64 1.21
N SER A 349 -2.30 -0.18 1.98
CA SER A 349 -2.85 -1.44 1.49
C SER A 349 -4.16 -1.74 2.20
N PHE A 350 -5.16 -2.22 1.46
CA PHE A 350 -6.38 -2.75 2.07
C PHE A 350 -6.16 -4.15 2.62
N SER A 351 -6.86 -4.50 3.70
CA SER A 351 -7.10 -5.91 4.04
C SER A 351 -7.85 -6.61 2.91
N ALA A 352 -7.74 -7.93 2.83
CA ALA A 352 -8.30 -8.74 1.74
C ALA A 352 -9.82 -8.56 1.57
N ASN A 353 -10.53 -8.26 2.66
CA ASN A 353 -11.98 -7.98 2.65
C ASN A 353 -12.32 -6.48 2.55
N GLY A 354 -11.33 -5.60 2.43
CA GLY A 354 -11.55 -4.15 2.36
C GLY A 354 -11.98 -3.47 3.67
N PHE A 355 -12.05 -4.21 4.79
CA PHE A 355 -12.52 -3.66 6.06
C PHE A 355 -11.52 -2.69 6.72
N LEU A 356 -10.22 -3.01 6.61
CA LEU A 356 -9.12 -2.20 7.13
C LEU A 356 -8.26 -1.64 6.00
N ILE A 357 -7.65 -0.51 6.29
CA ILE A 357 -6.56 0.07 5.49
C ILE A 357 -5.36 0.19 6.41
N PHE A 358 -4.24 -0.34 5.98
CA PHE A 358 -2.95 -0.20 6.64
C PHE A 358 -2.18 0.93 5.96
N VAL A 359 -1.79 1.94 6.70
CA VAL A 359 -1.02 3.10 6.22
C VAL A 359 0.35 3.07 6.87
N VAL A 360 1.39 3.01 6.06
CA VAL A 360 2.79 3.01 6.53
C VAL A 360 3.25 4.44 6.75
N ASP A 361 3.60 4.77 7.97
CA ASP A 361 4.02 6.11 8.37
C ASP A 361 5.54 6.11 8.63
N SER A 362 6.30 6.56 7.61
CA SER A 362 7.76 6.33 7.54
C SER A 362 8.57 7.10 8.59
N ARG A 363 8.10 8.29 8.99
CA ARG A 363 8.82 9.13 9.95
C ARG A 363 8.49 8.80 11.39
N SER A 364 7.23 8.43 11.69
CA SER A 364 6.83 7.98 13.04
C SER A 364 7.17 6.52 13.32
N ALA A 365 7.57 5.75 12.29
CA ALA A 365 7.92 4.33 12.40
C ALA A 365 6.78 3.47 12.96
N ASP A 366 5.60 3.64 12.39
CA ASP A 366 4.41 2.85 12.72
C ASP A 366 3.55 2.57 11.47
N VAL A 367 2.51 1.79 11.67
CA VAL A 367 1.44 1.57 10.71
C VAL A 367 0.14 2.01 11.34
N ALA A 368 -0.51 3.02 10.76
CA ALA A 368 -1.85 3.38 11.12
C ALA A 368 -2.85 2.39 10.52
N VAL A 369 -3.67 1.81 11.39
CA VAL A 369 -4.77 0.94 10.98
C VAL A 369 -6.06 1.75 10.96
N VAL A 370 -6.68 1.87 9.81
CA VAL A 370 -7.86 2.69 9.55
C VAL A 370 -9.04 1.79 9.22
N ARG A 371 -10.21 2.04 9.83
CA ARG A 371 -11.48 1.42 9.40
C ARG A 371 -11.98 2.10 8.14
N ALA A 372 -12.06 1.36 7.05
CA ALA A 372 -12.45 1.92 5.75
C ALA A 372 -13.88 2.52 5.78
N ALA A 373 -14.85 1.79 6.32
CA ALA A 373 -16.25 2.21 6.35
C ALA A 373 -16.51 3.51 7.14
N THR A 374 -15.84 3.68 8.28
CA THR A 374 -16.01 4.87 9.14
C THR A 374 -14.97 5.96 8.88
N ARG A 375 -13.96 5.65 8.07
CA ARG A 375 -12.83 6.56 7.77
C ARG A 375 -12.18 7.09 9.04
N SER A 376 -11.95 6.21 10.01
CA SER A 376 -11.41 6.58 11.32
C SER A 376 -10.21 5.72 11.69
N LEU A 377 -9.22 6.35 12.32
CA LEU A 377 -8.08 5.63 12.89
C LEU A 377 -8.59 4.64 13.96
N PHE A 378 -8.16 3.39 13.83
CA PHE A 378 -8.42 2.36 14.83
C PHE A 378 -7.28 2.26 15.84
N THR A 379 -6.05 2.14 15.35
CA THR A 379 -4.84 2.06 16.19
C THR A 379 -3.59 2.39 15.38
N LEU A 380 -2.48 2.64 16.10
CA LEU A 380 -1.13 2.71 15.56
C LEU A 380 -0.36 1.47 16.01
N ILE A 381 0.32 0.81 15.09
CA ILE A 381 1.13 -0.40 15.33
C ILE A 381 2.60 -0.04 15.10
N PRO A 382 3.47 -0.12 16.10
CA PRO A 382 4.89 0.21 15.93
C PRO A 382 5.58 -0.77 14.98
N THR A 383 6.54 -0.27 14.21
CA THR A 383 7.35 -1.03 13.26
C THR A 383 8.85 -0.82 13.52
N GLY A 384 9.70 -1.38 12.69
CA GLY A 384 11.11 -1.00 12.63
C GLY A 384 11.30 0.39 12.02
N ARG A 385 12.55 0.85 11.94
CA ARG A 385 12.88 2.21 11.47
C ARG A 385 12.69 2.36 9.97
N ASN A 386 12.18 3.52 9.57
CA ASN A 386 11.94 3.91 8.18
C ASN A 386 11.14 2.85 7.40
N PRO A 387 9.91 2.53 7.83
CA PRO A 387 9.04 1.66 7.07
C PRO A 387 8.66 2.34 5.75
N ASN A 388 8.56 1.58 4.65
CA ASN A 388 8.45 2.22 3.33
C ASN A 388 7.53 1.51 2.33
N ALA A 389 7.26 0.23 2.48
CA ALA A 389 6.36 -0.51 1.61
C ALA A 389 5.55 -1.55 2.39
N ILE A 390 4.39 -1.93 1.86
CA ILE A 390 3.46 -2.88 2.48
C ILE A 390 2.79 -3.76 1.44
N VAL A 391 2.58 -5.02 1.78
CA VAL A 391 1.71 -5.94 1.04
C VAL A 391 0.92 -6.81 2.02
N ASN A 392 -0.32 -7.12 1.67
CA ASN A 392 -1.15 -8.06 2.42
C ASN A 392 -1.16 -9.44 1.76
N LYS A 393 -1.18 -10.48 2.59
CA LYS A 393 -1.35 -11.87 2.16
C LYS A 393 -2.38 -12.55 3.04
N ALA A 394 -3.46 -12.98 2.41
CA ALA A 394 -4.49 -13.81 3.04
C ALA A 394 -4.41 -15.25 2.50
N PHE A 395 -4.57 -16.24 3.38
CA PHE A 395 -4.57 -17.65 3.03
C PHE A 395 -5.28 -18.49 4.10
N ARG A 396 -5.50 -19.78 3.80
CA ARG A 396 -5.98 -20.76 4.78
C ARG A 396 -4.88 -21.73 5.12
N VAL A 397 -4.73 -22.03 6.41
CA VAL A 397 -3.83 -23.07 6.90
C VAL A 397 -4.52 -24.42 6.70
N GLN A 398 -3.81 -25.37 6.12
CA GLN A 398 -4.33 -26.75 5.91
C GLN A 398 -4.25 -27.58 7.18
#